data_3ca4e1cb212d2e2e6a5a412d20663df4
#
_entry.id   3ca4e1cb212d2e2e6a5a412d20663df4
#
_cell.length_a   1.000
_cell.length_b   1.000
_cell.length_c   1.000
_cell.angle_alpha   90.00
_cell.angle_beta   90.00
_cell.angle_gamma   90.00
#
_symmetry.space_group_name_H-M   'P 1'
#
loop_
_entity.id
_entity.type
_entity.pdbx_description
1 polymer ?
#
loop_
_entity_poly.entity_id
_entity_poly.type
_entity_poly.pdbx_seq_one_letter_code
_entity_poly.pdbx_strand_id
1 'polypeptide(L)'
;MRPIVIIQARQSSNRLPNKVLLPINKLSIIEIIYKRIQSNYFKTIVAISNDQTDDLLCSLLKSKKIPYFRGSLHNVKSRYLNICKKYSNKKVVVRLTADNIFPDKNLINEMIVFFLKNKKNYLYINQKTNKIPYGLSVEIFNLGEIRKIRN
;
A
#
# COMPACT_ATOMS: atom_id res chain seq x y z
N MET A 1 -19.34 -2.45 1.04
CA MET A 1 -18.27 -2.05 0.08
C MET A 1 -16.92 -2.30 0.72
N ARG A 2 -15.98 -3.02 0.05
CA ARG A 2 -14.67 -3.33 0.65
C ARG A 2 -13.69 -2.16 0.43
N PRO A 3 -13.00 -1.63 1.45
CA PRO A 3 -11.90 -0.69 1.28
C PRO A 3 -10.77 -1.27 0.40
N ILE A 4 -9.90 -0.43 -0.11
CA ILE A 4 -8.73 -0.87 -0.86
C ILE A 4 -7.46 -0.54 -0.08
N VAL A 5 -6.60 -1.53 0.10
CA VAL A 5 -5.25 -1.37 0.66
C VAL A 5 -4.26 -1.34 -0.49
N ILE A 6 -3.51 -0.28 -0.59
CA ILE A 6 -2.49 -0.08 -1.61
C ILE A 6 -1.11 -0.15 -0.96
N ILE A 7 -0.33 -1.17 -1.33
CA ILE A 7 1.09 -1.27 -0.94
C ILE A 7 1.90 -0.52 -1.99
N GLN A 8 2.43 0.64 -1.63
CA GLN A 8 3.33 1.39 -2.50
C GLN A 8 4.73 0.77 -2.46
N ALA A 9 5.20 0.25 -3.59
CA ALA A 9 6.50 -0.38 -3.73
C ALA A 9 7.26 0.18 -4.94
N ARG A 10 8.59 0.19 -4.85
CA ARG A 10 9.51 0.48 -5.96
C ARG A 10 10.87 -0.16 -5.70
N GLN A 11 11.59 -0.53 -6.78
CA GLN A 11 12.97 -1.03 -6.68
C GLN A 11 13.99 0.10 -6.53
N SER A 12 13.74 1.25 -7.15
CA SER A 12 14.60 2.44 -7.13
C SER A 12 14.60 3.13 -5.76
N SER A 13 15.20 2.51 -4.75
CA SER A 13 15.41 3.09 -3.42
C SER A 13 16.84 3.60 -3.30
N ASN A 14 17.03 4.89 -3.01
CA ASN A 14 18.38 5.49 -2.91
C ASN A 14 19.21 4.90 -1.76
N ARG A 15 18.58 4.54 -0.64
CA ARG A 15 19.25 4.00 0.56
C ARG A 15 19.58 2.51 0.44
N LEU A 16 18.68 1.72 -0.13
CA LEU A 16 18.84 0.28 -0.32
C LEU A 16 18.09 -0.13 -1.60
N PRO A 17 18.79 -0.15 -2.75
CA PRO A 17 18.21 -0.60 -4.01
C PRO A 17 17.65 -2.03 -3.89
N ASN A 18 16.58 -2.31 -4.59
CA ASN A 18 15.93 -3.64 -4.63
C ASN A 18 15.46 -4.17 -3.27
N LYS A 19 15.39 -3.37 -2.21
CA LYS A 19 15.04 -3.85 -0.86
C LYS A 19 13.77 -4.70 -0.83
N VAL A 20 12.76 -4.36 -1.65
CA VAL A 20 11.48 -5.07 -1.68
C VAL A 20 11.58 -6.50 -2.21
N LEU A 21 12.66 -6.80 -2.93
CA LEU A 21 12.99 -8.11 -3.48
C LEU A 21 13.90 -8.93 -2.57
N LEU A 22 14.52 -8.31 -1.54
CA LEU A 22 15.44 -9.02 -0.64
C LEU A 22 14.73 -10.18 0.05
N PRO A 23 15.37 -11.36 0.10
CA PRO A 23 14.77 -12.55 0.68
C PRO A 23 14.89 -12.56 2.21
N ILE A 24 13.81 -12.97 2.86
CA ILE A 24 13.78 -13.35 4.28
C ILE A 24 13.11 -14.73 4.33
N ASN A 25 13.82 -15.75 4.78
CA ASN A 25 13.30 -17.12 4.85
C ASN A 25 12.60 -17.57 3.55
N LYS A 26 13.27 -17.45 2.41
CA LYS A 26 12.80 -17.85 1.06
C LYS A 26 11.64 -16.99 0.50
N LEU A 27 11.17 -15.97 1.19
CA LEU A 27 10.18 -15.03 0.68
C LEU A 27 10.81 -13.65 0.51
N SER A 28 10.47 -12.95 -0.55
CA SER A 28 10.84 -11.54 -0.68
C SER A 28 10.06 -10.67 0.31
N ILE A 29 10.60 -9.50 0.66
CA ILE A 29 9.94 -8.54 1.56
C ILE A 29 8.53 -8.23 1.08
N ILE A 30 8.32 -8.01 -0.22
CA ILE A 30 7.00 -7.69 -0.76
C ILE A 30 6.01 -8.87 -0.61
N GLU A 31 6.48 -10.13 -0.74
CA GLU A 31 5.65 -11.31 -0.49
C GLU A 31 5.24 -11.40 0.98
N ILE A 32 6.17 -11.13 1.90
CA ILE A 32 5.89 -11.13 3.35
C ILE A 32 4.82 -10.10 3.67
N ILE A 33 5.00 -8.85 3.23
CA ILE A 33 4.03 -7.77 3.45
C ILE A 33 2.66 -8.17 2.90
N TYR A 34 2.60 -8.65 1.65
CA TYR A 34 1.35 -9.04 1.02
C TYR A 34 0.64 -10.17 1.77
N LYS A 35 1.37 -11.23 2.17
CA LYS A 35 0.80 -12.36 2.91
C LYS A 35 0.27 -11.95 4.28
N ARG A 36 0.97 -11.07 5.01
CA ARG A 36 0.56 -10.62 6.35
C ARG A 36 -0.76 -9.89 6.38
N ILE A 37 -1.12 -9.21 5.29
CA ILE A 37 -2.32 -8.37 5.24
C ILE A 37 -3.46 -8.97 4.40
N GLN A 38 -3.40 -10.28 4.08
CA GLN A 38 -4.53 -10.93 3.39
C GLN A 38 -5.78 -10.91 4.25
N SER A 39 -6.88 -10.38 3.72
CA SER A 39 -8.14 -10.20 4.44
C SER A 39 -9.34 -10.26 3.50
N ASN A 40 -10.46 -10.73 4.02
CA ASN A 40 -11.74 -10.67 3.33
C ASN A 40 -12.45 -9.30 3.47
N TYR A 41 -11.95 -8.42 4.35
CA TYR A 41 -12.56 -7.12 4.62
C TYR A 41 -12.13 -6.04 3.62
N PHE A 42 -10.98 -6.19 2.99
CA PHE A 42 -10.46 -5.24 1.99
C PHE A 42 -9.77 -5.96 0.83
N LYS A 43 -9.58 -5.24 -0.27
CA LYS A 43 -8.79 -5.71 -1.42
C LYS A 43 -7.39 -5.13 -1.35
N THR A 44 -6.36 -5.96 -1.54
CA THR A 44 -4.96 -5.54 -1.54
C THR A 44 -4.41 -5.47 -2.96
N ILE A 45 -3.74 -4.36 -3.32
CA ILE A 45 -3.08 -4.13 -4.61
C ILE A 45 -1.68 -3.57 -4.35
N VAL A 46 -0.67 -4.13 -5.00
CA VAL A 46 0.68 -3.56 -5.00
C VAL A 46 0.79 -2.50 -6.11
N ALA A 47 1.14 -1.27 -5.75
CA ALA A 47 1.31 -0.16 -6.68
C ALA A 47 2.81 0.02 -6.99
N ILE A 48 3.21 -0.28 -8.22
CA ILE A 48 4.58 -0.16 -8.74
C ILE A 48 4.65 0.86 -9.86
N SER A 49 5.86 1.27 -10.26
CA SER A 49 6.03 2.17 -11.40
C SER A 49 5.92 1.43 -12.74
N ASN A 50 5.68 2.17 -13.80
CA ASN A 50 5.80 1.68 -15.18
C ASN A 50 7.22 1.86 -15.75
N ASP A 51 8.15 2.33 -14.93
CA ASP A 51 9.57 2.43 -15.27
C ASP A 51 10.22 1.05 -15.34
N GLN A 52 11.23 0.90 -16.21
CA GLN A 52 11.97 -0.36 -16.41
C GLN A 52 12.66 -0.85 -15.13
N THR A 53 13.04 0.06 -14.25
CA THR A 53 13.63 -0.29 -12.94
C THR A 53 12.73 -1.17 -12.08
N ASP A 54 11.41 -1.17 -12.31
CA ASP A 54 10.44 -2.01 -11.58
C ASP A 54 10.08 -3.32 -12.33
N ASP A 55 10.75 -3.67 -13.43
CA ASP A 55 10.39 -4.85 -14.24
C ASP A 55 10.63 -6.18 -13.52
N LEU A 56 11.72 -6.31 -12.74
CA LEU A 56 11.96 -7.48 -11.91
C LEU A 56 10.88 -7.64 -10.83
N LEU A 57 10.49 -6.54 -10.19
CA LEU A 57 9.40 -6.54 -9.23
C LEU A 57 8.07 -6.93 -9.88
N CYS A 58 7.80 -6.41 -11.08
CA CYS A 58 6.63 -6.78 -11.87
C CYS A 58 6.59 -8.28 -12.16
N SER A 59 7.71 -8.85 -12.62
CA SER A 59 7.86 -10.28 -12.94
C SER A 59 7.64 -11.16 -11.71
N LEU A 60 8.19 -10.77 -10.54
CA LEU A 60 7.95 -11.45 -9.28
C LEU A 60 6.46 -11.44 -8.90
N LEU A 61 5.82 -10.27 -8.90
CA LEU A 61 4.42 -10.14 -8.54
C LEU A 61 3.52 -10.99 -9.45
N LYS A 62 3.83 -11.02 -10.75
CA LYS A 62 3.13 -11.86 -11.73
C LYS A 62 3.30 -13.35 -11.43
N SER A 63 4.54 -13.83 -11.21
CA SER A 63 4.84 -15.24 -10.92
C SER A 63 4.17 -15.72 -9.62
N LYS A 64 4.06 -14.83 -8.62
CA LYS A 64 3.41 -15.11 -7.32
C LYS A 64 1.92 -14.87 -7.32
N LYS A 65 1.32 -14.50 -8.45
CA LYS A 65 -0.11 -14.16 -8.60
C LYS A 65 -0.56 -13.07 -7.61
N ILE A 66 0.33 -12.14 -7.26
CA ILE A 66 0.04 -11.01 -6.38
C ILE A 66 -0.59 -9.89 -7.24
N PRO A 67 -1.79 -9.40 -6.90
CA PRO A 67 -2.41 -8.31 -7.64
C PRO A 67 -1.58 -7.04 -7.60
N TYR A 68 -1.29 -6.47 -8.75
CA TYR A 68 -0.51 -5.25 -8.88
C TYR A 68 -1.07 -4.29 -9.94
N PHE A 69 -0.61 -3.06 -9.87
CA PHE A 69 -0.89 -2.01 -10.85
C PHE A 69 0.40 -1.25 -11.16
N ARG A 70 0.70 -1.06 -12.44
CA ARG A 70 1.80 -0.22 -12.91
C ARG A 70 1.30 1.17 -13.30
N GLY A 71 2.00 2.21 -12.89
CA GLY A 71 1.65 3.59 -13.23
C GLY A 71 2.84 4.53 -13.10
N SER A 72 2.64 5.83 -13.34
CA SER A 72 3.71 6.83 -13.39
C SER A 72 4.69 6.72 -12.21
N LEU A 73 6.01 6.74 -12.50
CA LEU A 73 7.06 6.80 -11.48
C LEU A 73 6.98 8.10 -10.67
N HIS A 74 6.79 9.23 -11.34
CA HIS A 74 6.84 10.56 -10.75
C HIS A 74 5.50 11.00 -10.14
N ASN A 75 4.38 10.57 -10.72
CA ASN A 75 3.05 10.94 -10.24
C ASN A 75 2.39 9.82 -9.44
N VAL A 76 2.74 9.74 -8.15
CA VAL A 76 2.18 8.77 -7.21
C VAL A 76 0.67 8.95 -7.06
N LYS A 77 0.18 10.19 -7.04
CA LYS A 77 -1.25 10.53 -6.97
C LYS A 77 -2.04 9.86 -8.11
N SER A 78 -1.54 9.96 -9.35
CA SER A 78 -2.21 9.34 -10.50
C SER A 78 -2.29 7.82 -10.37
N ARG A 79 -1.28 7.15 -9.80
CA ARG A 79 -1.32 5.70 -9.54
C ARG A 79 -2.49 5.33 -8.62
N TYR A 80 -2.66 6.06 -7.51
CA TYR A 80 -3.76 5.82 -6.57
C TYR A 80 -5.13 6.04 -7.22
N LEU A 81 -5.30 7.15 -7.95
CA LEU A 81 -6.54 7.46 -8.66
C LEU A 81 -6.89 6.38 -9.69
N ASN A 82 -5.91 5.91 -10.47
CA ASN A 82 -6.10 4.88 -11.48
C ASN A 82 -6.41 3.51 -10.87
N ILE A 83 -5.75 3.15 -9.76
CA ILE A 83 -6.08 1.92 -9.01
C ILE A 83 -7.53 2.00 -8.52
N CYS A 84 -7.92 3.11 -7.90
CA CYS A 84 -9.28 3.27 -7.40
C CYS A 84 -10.31 3.24 -8.54
N LYS A 85 -10.04 3.88 -9.67
CA LYS A 85 -10.92 3.83 -10.86
C LYS A 85 -11.09 2.41 -11.39
N LYS A 86 -9.99 1.62 -11.44
CA LYS A 86 -10.00 0.26 -11.99
C LYS A 86 -10.61 -0.79 -11.05
N TYR A 87 -10.34 -0.68 -9.75
CA TYR A 87 -10.63 -1.76 -8.81
C TYR A 87 -11.69 -1.43 -7.78
N SER A 88 -12.17 -0.20 -7.72
CA SER A 88 -13.08 0.21 -6.66
C SER A 88 -13.86 1.45 -7.01
N ASN A 89 -15.19 1.38 -6.88
CA ASN A 89 -16.04 2.56 -6.71
C ASN A 89 -15.90 3.13 -5.28
N LYS A 90 -14.80 2.85 -4.57
CA LYS A 90 -14.67 3.03 -3.14
C LYS A 90 -14.00 4.32 -2.78
N LYS A 91 -14.55 4.91 -1.72
CA LYS A 91 -14.08 6.18 -1.19
C LYS A 91 -12.90 6.01 -0.21
N VAL A 92 -12.71 4.82 0.39
CA VAL A 92 -11.73 4.58 1.45
C VAL A 92 -10.51 3.85 0.91
N VAL A 93 -9.36 4.48 1.05
CA VAL A 93 -8.05 3.99 0.63
C VAL A 93 -7.14 3.89 1.84
N VAL A 94 -6.50 2.74 1.99
CA VAL A 94 -5.42 2.54 2.96
C VAL A 94 -4.11 2.53 2.21
N ARG A 95 -3.17 3.35 2.63
CA ARG A 95 -1.81 3.39 2.10
C ARG A 95 -0.85 2.70 3.05
N LEU A 96 -0.12 1.72 2.52
CA LEU A 96 1.05 1.13 3.14
C LEU A 96 2.25 1.39 2.25
N THR A 97 3.43 1.50 2.85
CA THR A 97 4.69 1.59 2.12
C THR A 97 5.49 0.31 2.33
N ALA A 98 6.15 -0.18 1.28
CA ALA A 98 6.88 -1.46 1.30
C ALA A 98 8.20 -1.43 2.12
N ASP A 99 8.44 -0.38 2.87
CA ASP A 99 9.47 -0.30 3.90
C ASP A 99 8.94 -0.64 5.31
N ASN A 100 7.63 -0.68 5.48
CA ASN A 100 6.97 -1.22 6.67
C ASN A 100 6.80 -2.74 6.51
N ILE A 101 7.77 -3.51 7.00
CA ILE A 101 7.84 -4.96 6.78
C ILE A 101 6.80 -5.73 7.61
N PHE A 102 6.32 -5.15 8.69
CA PHE A 102 5.45 -5.81 9.67
C PHE A 102 4.03 -5.23 9.74
N PRO A 103 3.35 -4.94 8.61
CA PRO A 103 1.97 -4.47 8.72
C PRO A 103 1.10 -5.55 9.37
N ASP A 104 0.12 -5.13 10.14
CA ASP A 104 -0.83 -6.01 10.82
C ASP A 104 -2.24 -5.85 10.27
N LYS A 105 -2.86 -6.96 9.83
CA LYS A 105 -4.19 -6.93 9.21
C LYS A 105 -5.29 -6.55 10.19
N ASN A 106 -5.15 -6.94 11.48
CA ASN A 106 -6.17 -6.65 12.48
C ASN A 106 -6.16 -5.16 12.82
N LEU A 107 -4.95 -4.59 13.02
CA LEU A 107 -4.79 -3.15 13.19
C LEU A 107 -5.38 -2.37 12.00
N ILE A 108 -5.11 -2.81 10.76
CA ILE A 108 -5.69 -2.17 9.57
C ILE A 108 -7.21 -2.23 9.59
N ASN A 109 -7.80 -3.38 9.95
CA ASN A 109 -9.25 -3.54 10.06
C ASN A 109 -9.85 -2.62 11.13
N GLU A 110 -9.27 -2.60 12.33
CA GLU A 110 -9.71 -1.73 13.43
C GLU A 110 -9.66 -0.26 13.03
N MET A 111 -8.58 0.15 12.37
CA MET A 111 -8.44 1.52 11.87
C MET A 111 -9.47 1.87 10.81
N ILE A 112 -9.77 0.95 9.88
CA ILE A 112 -10.81 1.16 8.87
C ILE A 112 -12.18 1.35 9.56
N VAL A 113 -12.50 0.50 10.54
CA VAL A 113 -13.75 0.60 11.31
C VAL A 113 -13.82 1.94 12.05
N PHE A 114 -12.74 2.31 12.74
CA PHE A 114 -12.64 3.60 13.44
C PHE A 114 -12.82 4.78 12.48
N PHE A 115 -12.14 4.75 11.33
CA PHE A 115 -12.21 5.78 10.29
C PHE A 115 -13.64 5.99 9.80
N LEU A 116 -14.34 4.90 9.48
CA LEU A 116 -15.72 4.92 8.99
C LEU A 116 -16.69 5.38 10.06
N LYS A 117 -16.60 4.85 11.29
CA LYS A 117 -17.47 5.18 12.42
C LYS A 117 -17.38 6.69 12.77
N ASN A 118 -16.19 7.24 12.75
CA ASN A 118 -15.94 8.64 13.12
C ASN A 118 -16.01 9.61 11.92
N LYS A 119 -16.47 9.15 10.75
CA LYS A 119 -16.61 9.95 9.52
C LYS A 119 -15.37 10.80 9.20
N LYS A 120 -14.18 10.24 9.45
CA LYS A 120 -12.91 10.93 9.18
C LYS A 120 -12.68 11.02 7.66
N ASN A 121 -11.97 12.07 7.25
CA ASN A 121 -11.49 12.21 5.86
C ASN A 121 -10.05 11.76 5.70
N TYR A 122 -9.27 11.84 6.78
CA TYR A 122 -7.88 11.45 6.85
C TYR A 122 -7.54 10.90 8.25
N LEU A 123 -6.76 9.84 8.30
CA LEU A 123 -6.23 9.24 9.53
C LEU A 123 -4.84 8.70 9.25
N TYR A 124 -3.87 9.04 10.06
CA TYR A 124 -2.51 8.52 9.99
C TYR A 124 -2.03 8.15 11.38
N ILE A 125 -1.63 6.90 11.55
CA ILE A 125 -0.93 6.46 12.75
C ILE A 125 0.52 6.12 12.43
N ASN A 126 1.42 6.50 13.30
CA ASN A 126 2.85 6.28 13.15
C ASN A 126 3.55 6.23 14.52
N GLN A 127 4.82 5.85 14.49
CA GLN A 127 5.63 5.72 15.69
C GLN A 127 5.76 7.03 16.50
N LYS A 128 5.93 8.15 15.81
CA LYS A 128 6.21 9.44 16.46
C LYS A 128 5.00 9.97 17.25
N THR A 129 3.82 9.93 16.64
CA THR A 129 2.61 10.53 17.21
C THR A 129 1.80 9.56 18.07
N ASN A 130 1.80 8.28 17.73
CA ASN A 130 0.92 7.28 18.36
C ASN A 130 1.68 6.23 19.18
N LYS A 131 3.01 6.35 19.28
CA LYS A 131 3.87 5.43 20.03
C LYS A 131 3.70 3.94 19.63
N ILE A 132 3.27 3.68 18.40
CA ILE A 132 3.19 2.32 17.86
C ILE A 132 4.57 1.81 17.47
N PRO A 133 4.84 0.50 17.47
CA PRO A 133 6.09 -0.07 17.01
C PRO A 133 6.44 0.35 15.58
N TYR A 134 7.73 0.47 15.31
CA TYR A 134 8.23 0.78 13.97
C TYR A 134 7.75 -0.29 12.97
N GLY A 135 7.32 0.14 11.78
CA GLY A 135 6.83 -0.77 10.74
C GLY A 135 5.32 -1.04 10.75
N LEU A 136 4.57 -0.50 11.74
CA LEU A 136 3.11 -0.62 11.81
C LEU A 136 2.36 0.62 11.31
N SER A 137 3.05 1.58 10.70
CA SER A 137 2.41 2.82 10.23
C SER A 137 1.34 2.53 9.17
N VAL A 138 0.17 3.14 9.35
CA VAL A 138 -0.98 3.02 8.42
C VAL A 138 -1.57 4.39 8.16
N GLU A 139 -1.83 4.68 6.89
CA GLU A 139 -2.48 5.90 6.46
C GLU A 139 -3.80 5.56 5.77
N ILE A 140 -4.89 6.20 6.20
CA ILE A 140 -6.24 6.00 5.65
C ILE A 140 -6.81 7.34 5.23
N PHE A 141 -7.39 7.40 4.05
CA PHE A 141 -8.03 8.61 3.54
C PHE A 141 -9.20 8.31 2.61
N ASN A 142 -10.09 9.26 2.49
CA ASN A 142 -11.10 9.26 1.45
C ASN A 142 -10.46 9.63 0.10
N LEU A 143 -10.86 8.97 -0.97
CA LEU A 143 -10.37 9.23 -2.32
C LEU A 143 -10.50 10.72 -2.73
N GLY A 144 -11.49 11.42 -2.19
CA GLY A 144 -11.66 12.85 -2.38
C GLY A 144 -10.48 13.68 -1.88
N GLU A 145 -9.81 13.25 -0.82
CA GLU A 145 -8.65 13.96 -0.26
C GLU A 145 -7.45 13.90 -1.20
N ILE A 146 -7.21 12.76 -1.86
CA ILE A 146 -6.14 12.65 -2.88
C ILE A 146 -6.37 13.66 -4.02
N ARG A 147 -7.62 13.88 -4.42
CA ARG A 147 -7.94 14.80 -5.51
C ARG A 147 -7.60 16.25 -5.16
N LYS A 148 -7.66 16.62 -3.88
CA LYS A 148 -7.35 17.98 -3.39
C LYS A 148 -5.85 18.28 -3.32
N ILE A 149 -4.98 17.27 -3.26
CA ILE A 149 -3.53 17.48 -3.25
C ILE A 149 -3.12 18.10 -4.60
N ARG A 150 -2.60 19.31 -4.58
CA ARG A 150 -1.99 19.94 -5.77
C ARG A 150 -0.67 19.19 -6.07
N ASN A 151 -0.38 19.02 -7.36
CA ASN A 151 0.92 18.46 -7.79
C ASN A 151 2.01 19.46 -7.51
#